data_945aee0447c6014729853f6c6b55053c
#
_entry.id   945aee0447c6014729853f6c6b55053c
#
_cell.length_a   1.000
_cell.length_b   1.000
_cell.length_c   1.000
_cell.angle_alpha   90.00
_cell.angle_beta   90.00
_cell.angle_gamma   90.00
#
_symmetry.space_group_name_H-M   'P 1'
#
loop_
_entity.id
_entity.type
_entity.pdbx_description
1 polymer ?
#
loop_
_entity_poly.entity_id
_entity_poly.type
_entity_poly.pdbx_seq_one_letter_code
_entity_poly.pdbx_strand_id
1 'polypeptide(L)'
;MNNSNSISSGTDVQKKKFSKEKKQSKMNQADVLIELAQEEEDCFFHDQFKEAYVAIKKGSNLQILKLLSEDYRLLLIYRYFKACSKSPSSESIKQARMLLESLSRIEGEEVPLSYRCTSTEDAIYYDLCGGDWSFVKITKDGWQMNTDPTILFKRTTSMTAQTKLEITSSSIQDIHLLNKHYKFRSKDDELLHIIQVVTSFLSISHPLTVYSGEQGSAKTTSIRMDRSIIDPANPDIISFPKGGNNLSLALNNHYASCFDNVGNISNEESNILCTAVTGGGISLRKLYTDDEETVYSYKVPVFMNGINIIATKPDLLDRSVLLELERIASNERKEEAIIWKDFETDKAKILGAIFSIISGAMALHPEVKLENLSRMADYTRWGFAIAEVIGLGGDNFLNAYENNQKKASSEALANQPIYQCLELVMQDKLYFEGTATELLQKLNAVRASEQISNCSDWPKEPNILSRRLKEMQTNLTEHGMHLKFKKMNIGRRIIIEKKA
;
A
#
# COMPACT_ATOMS: atom_id res chain seq x y z
N MET A 1 68.53 -31.10 10.89
CA MET A 1 68.26 -30.69 12.28
C MET A 1 66.78 -30.48 12.42
N ASN A 2 66.19 -31.46 12.95
CA ASN A 2 64.93 -31.67 13.65
C ASN A 2 63.83 -30.62 13.59
N ASN A 3 62.76 -31.04 13.04
CA ASN A 3 61.41 -30.55 13.27
C ASN A 3 60.57 -31.62 13.96
N SER A 4 60.14 -31.30 15.14
CA SER A 4 59.08 -32.01 15.84
C SER A 4 58.03 -30.95 16.22
N ASN A 5 56.96 -30.91 15.50
CA ASN A 5 55.71 -30.25 15.91
C ASN A 5 54.55 -30.84 15.14
N SER A 6 53.85 -31.71 15.78
CA SER A 6 52.46 -32.02 15.42
C SER A 6 51.86 -32.86 16.55
N ILE A 7 50.56 -32.69 16.73
CA ILE A 7 49.69 -33.42 17.65
C ILE A 7 49.46 -32.72 19.00
N SER A 8 48.73 -31.60 18.97
CA SER A 8 47.98 -31.13 20.17
C SER A 8 46.60 -30.51 19.90
N SER A 9 46.12 -30.52 18.65
CA SER A 9 44.83 -29.88 18.31
C SER A 9 43.59 -30.77 18.46
N GLY A 10 43.75 -32.07 18.55
CA GLY A 10 42.61 -33.01 18.66
C GLY A 10 42.02 -33.17 20.06
N THR A 11 42.86 -33.02 21.07
CA THR A 11 42.44 -33.27 22.47
C THR A 11 41.75 -32.09 23.13
N ASP A 12 42.04 -30.87 22.70
CA ASP A 12 41.36 -29.66 23.24
C ASP A 12 39.95 -29.45 22.68
N VAL A 13 39.73 -29.81 21.42
CA VAL A 13 38.41 -29.74 20.81
C VAL A 13 37.46 -30.83 21.40
N GLN A 14 38.01 -32.03 21.64
CA GLN A 14 37.23 -33.09 22.32
C GLN A 14 36.97 -32.77 23.79
N LYS A 15 37.94 -32.20 24.52
CA LYS A 15 37.73 -31.78 25.92
C LYS A 15 36.72 -30.61 26.02
N LYS A 16 36.70 -29.66 25.09
CA LYS A 16 35.71 -28.58 25.04
C LYS A 16 34.31 -29.13 24.70
N LYS A 17 34.19 -30.10 23.79
CA LYS A 17 32.93 -30.79 23.51
C LYS A 17 32.41 -31.57 24.72
N PHE A 18 33.24 -32.35 25.37
CA PHE A 18 32.89 -33.11 26.58
C PHE A 18 32.53 -32.23 27.79
N SER A 19 33.15 -31.05 27.94
CA SER A 19 32.82 -30.12 29.01
C SER A 19 31.49 -29.37 28.72
N LYS A 20 31.19 -29.07 27.45
CA LYS A 20 29.88 -28.51 27.02
C LYS A 20 28.75 -29.49 27.24
N GLU A 21 28.90 -30.77 26.84
CA GLU A 21 27.89 -31.81 27.06
C GLU A 21 27.58 -32.04 28.56
N LYS A 22 28.58 -31.98 29.44
CA LYS A 22 28.38 -32.09 30.91
C LYS A 22 27.70 -30.87 31.51
N LYS A 23 27.90 -29.68 30.96
CA LYS A 23 27.24 -28.45 31.42
C LYS A 23 25.76 -28.43 31.00
N GLN A 24 25.48 -28.87 29.78
CA GLN A 24 24.11 -28.97 29.25
C GLN A 24 23.25 -30.02 29.98
N SER A 25 23.85 -31.07 30.53
CA SER A 25 23.08 -32.12 31.28
C SER A 25 22.55 -31.66 32.65
N LYS A 26 22.96 -30.46 33.12
CA LYS A 26 22.48 -29.86 34.39
C LYS A 26 21.51 -28.67 34.18
N MET A 27 21.40 -28.17 32.97
CA MET A 27 20.50 -27.06 32.65
C MET A 27 19.08 -27.60 32.33
N ASN A 28 18.05 -26.82 32.66
CA ASN A 28 16.72 -27.15 32.19
C ASN A 28 16.61 -26.92 30.67
N GLN A 29 15.57 -27.49 30.02
CA GLN A 29 15.45 -27.41 28.56
C GLN A 29 15.25 -25.97 28.06
N ALA A 30 14.62 -25.10 28.84
CA ALA A 30 14.43 -23.70 28.47
C ALA A 30 15.77 -22.93 28.46
N ASP A 31 16.63 -23.16 29.48
CA ASP A 31 17.94 -22.53 29.54
C ASP A 31 18.85 -22.98 28.40
N VAL A 32 18.80 -24.26 28.02
CA VAL A 32 19.52 -24.79 26.85
C VAL A 32 19.03 -24.13 25.56
N LEU A 33 17.71 -23.92 25.37
CA LEU A 33 17.16 -23.24 24.21
C LEU A 33 17.66 -21.78 24.11
N ILE A 34 17.74 -21.08 25.24
CA ILE A 34 18.23 -19.71 25.32
C ILE A 34 19.74 -19.65 25.03
N GLU A 35 20.52 -20.57 25.62
CA GLU A 35 21.96 -20.65 25.36
C GLU A 35 22.24 -20.91 23.87
N LEU A 36 21.50 -21.83 23.23
CA LEU A 36 21.61 -22.10 21.78
C LEU A 36 21.26 -20.90 20.92
N ALA A 37 20.27 -20.10 21.31
CA ALA A 37 19.93 -18.88 20.60
C ALA A 37 21.06 -17.84 20.70
N GLN A 38 21.69 -17.69 21.86
CA GLN A 38 22.82 -16.79 22.10
C GLN A 38 24.14 -17.27 21.44
N GLU A 39 24.38 -18.56 21.41
CA GLU A 39 25.59 -19.15 20.79
C GLU A 39 25.60 -18.98 19.26
N GLU A 40 24.42 -18.95 18.61
CA GLU A 40 24.28 -18.74 17.17
C GLU A 40 24.32 -17.25 16.77
N GLU A 41 24.70 -16.38 17.71
CA GLU A 41 24.79 -14.91 17.52
C GLU A 41 23.46 -14.28 17.08
N ASP A 42 22.32 -14.80 17.53
CA ASP A 42 21.02 -14.18 17.31
C ASP A 42 20.99 -12.80 17.97
N CYS A 43 20.63 -11.78 17.20
CA CYS A 43 20.51 -10.42 17.71
C CYS A 43 19.04 -10.12 18.03
N PHE A 44 18.74 -9.87 19.31
CA PHE A 44 17.38 -9.59 19.79
C PHE A 44 17.14 -8.10 19.89
N PHE A 45 16.03 -7.63 19.33
CA PHE A 45 15.67 -6.21 19.28
C PHE A 45 14.14 -6.05 19.24
N HIS A 46 13.64 -4.83 19.29
CA HIS A 46 12.22 -4.54 19.07
C HIS A 46 12.03 -3.48 17.99
N ASP A 47 10.86 -3.50 17.32
CA ASP A 47 10.51 -2.45 16.39
C ASP A 47 9.93 -1.21 17.11
N GLN A 48 9.58 -0.19 16.33
CA GLN A 48 9.00 1.07 16.81
C GLN A 48 7.65 0.92 17.56
N PHE A 49 7.05 -0.28 17.50
CA PHE A 49 5.81 -0.62 18.21
C PHE A 49 6.04 -1.54 19.41
N LYS A 50 7.29 -1.70 19.84
CA LYS A 50 7.71 -2.63 20.91
C LYS A 50 7.43 -4.10 20.62
N GLU A 51 7.23 -4.48 19.36
CA GLU A 51 7.16 -5.88 18.95
C GLU A 51 8.57 -6.49 18.91
N ALA A 52 8.72 -7.67 19.52
CA ALA A 52 10.02 -8.34 19.65
C ALA A 52 10.39 -9.10 18.38
N TYR A 53 11.60 -8.89 17.92
CA TYR A 53 12.20 -9.53 16.73
C TYR A 53 13.58 -10.10 17.04
N VAL A 54 14.01 -10.98 16.15
CA VAL A 54 15.35 -11.54 16.14
C VAL A 54 15.94 -11.45 14.74
N ALA A 55 17.18 -10.98 14.64
CA ALA A 55 17.98 -11.04 13.44
C ALA A 55 18.92 -12.26 13.51
N ILE A 56 18.81 -13.14 12.52
CA ILE A 56 19.55 -14.40 12.44
C ILE A 56 20.48 -14.33 11.25
N LYS A 57 21.74 -14.61 11.46
CA LYS A 57 22.75 -14.62 10.40
C LYS A 57 22.53 -15.79 9.44
N LYS A 58 22.35 -15.50 8.16
CA LYS A 58 22.18 -16.48 7.10
C LYS A 58 23.14 -16.19 5.95
N GLY A 59 24.32 -16.77 5.99
CA GLY A 59 25.42 -16.41 5.08
C GLY A 59 25.89 -14.98 5.34
N SER A 60 25.85 -14.11 4.31
CA SER A 60 26.19 -12.68 4.41
C SER A 60 25.02 -11.80 4.86
N ASN A 61 23.81 -12.33 4.97
CA ASN A 61 22.58 -11.57 5.19
C ASN A 61 21.96 -11.84 6.55
N LEU A 62 21.04 -10.97 6.98
CA LEU A 62 20.26 -11.12 8.20
C LEU A 62 18.81 -11.49 7.86
N GLN A 63 18.38 -12.63 8.36
CA GLN A 63 16.99 -13.04 8.36
C GLN A 63 16.26 -12.46 9.57
N ILE A 64 15.23 -11.67 9.36
CA ILE A 64 14.45 -11.05 10.44
C ILE A 64 13.19 -11.88 10.68
N LEU A 65 13.04 -12.37 11.91
CA LEU A 65 11.86 -13.12 12.33
C LEU A 65 11.20 -12.45 13.52
N LYS A 66 9.86 -12.41 13.52
CA LYS A 66 9.12 -12.07 14.73
C LYS A 66 9.34 -13.17 15.77
N LEU A 67 9.76 -12.81 16.97
CA LEU A 67 10.18 -13.75 18.01
C LEU A 67 9.06 -14.72 18.41
N LEU A 68 7.81 -14.24 18.39
CA LEU A 68 6.64 -15.08 18.64
C LEU A 68 6.09 -15.81 17.39
N SER A 69 6.77 -15.74 16.23
CA SER A 69 6.35 -16.45 15.02
C SER A 69 6.53 -17.97 15.14
N GLU A 70 5.82 -18.70 14.31
CA GLU A 70 5.96 -20.13 14.18
C GLU A 70 7.33 -20.50 13.61
N ASP A 71 7.86 -19.72 12.68
CA ASP A 71 9.15 -19.97 12.05
C ASP A 71 10.30 -19.95 13.07
N TYR A 72 10.31 -18.97 13.97
CA TYR A 72 11.32 -18.94 15.03
C TYR A 72 11.14 -20.09 16.03
N ARG A 73 9.91 -20.46 16.34
CA ARG A 73 9.61 -21.64 17.17
C ARG A 73 10.21 -22.91 16.56
N LEU A 74 9.96 -23.15 15.29
CA LEU A 74 10.50 -24.32 14.58
C LEU A 74 12.03 -24.30 14.52
N LEU A 75 12.62 -23.12 14.34
CA LEU A 75 14.08 -22.99 14.35
C LEU A 75 14.69 -23.36 15.72
N LEU A 76 14.11 -22.90 16.82
CA LEU A 76 14.55 -23.27 18.17
C LEU A 76 14.46 -24.76 18.42
N ILE A 77 13.34 -25.40 18.00
CA ILE A 77 13.18 -26.85 18.09
C ILE A 77 14.26 -27.58 17.29
N TYR A 78 14.54 -27.13 16.07
CA TYR A 78 15.55 -27.72 15.20
C TYR A 78 16.96 -27.59 15.81
N ARG A 79 17.33 -26.42 16.33
CA ARG A 79 18.62 -26.18 17.00
C ARG A 79 18.77 -27.10 18.22
N TYR A 80 17.75 -27.18 19.06
CA TYR A 80 17.74 -28.06 20.22
C TYR A 80 17.88 -29.53 19.83
N PHE A 81 17.18 -29.98 18.81
CA PHE A 81 17.30 -31.35 18.30
C PHE A 81 18.72 -31.64 17.79
N LYS A 82 19.32 -30.71 17.08
CA LYS A 82 20.71 -30.84 16.60
C LYS A 82 21.73 -30.93 17.73
N ALA A 83 21.54 -30.18 18.80
CA ALA A 83 22.44 -30.15 19.94
C ALA A 83 22.25 -31.37 20.89
N CYS A 84 20.99 -31.73 21.15
CA CYS A 84 20.63 -32.71 22.20
C CYS A 84 20.14 -34.06 21.67
N SER A 85 19.90 -34.21 20.37
CA SER A 85 19.26 -35.36 19.73
C SER A 85 17.92 -35.75 20.35
N LYS A 86 17.21 -34.80 20.96
CA LYS A 86 15.92 -34.96 21.63
C LYS A 86 15.02 -33.79 21.28
N SER A 87 13.71 -34.00 21.44
CA SER A 87 12.74 -32.91 21.27
C SER A 87 12.56 -32.14 22.59
N PRO A 88 12.54 -30.81 22.58
CA PRO A 88 12.18 -30.04 23.78
C PRO A 88 10.69 -30.15 24.08
N SER A 89 10.30 -29.94 25.33
CA SER A 89 8.89 -29.85 25.71
C SER A 89 8.26 -28.54 25.24
N SER A 90 6.96 -28.55 24.96
CA SER A 90 6.22 -27.35 24.56
C SER A 90 6.31 -26.25 25.63
N GLU A 91 6.33 -26.62 26.92
CA GLU A 91 6.44 -25.67 28.03
C GLU A 91 7.83 -25.01 28.06
N SER A 92 8.89 -25.78 27.83
CA SER A 92 10.27 -25.24 27.78
C SER A 92 10.46 -24.27 26.61
N ILE A 93 9.86 -24.56 25.46
CA ILE A 93 9.86 -23.65 24.30
C ILE A 93 9.12 -22.34 24.64
N LYS A 94 7.97 -22.43 25.29
CA LYS A 94 7.19 -21.27 25.70
C LYS A 94 7.95 -20.41 26.70
N GLN A 95 8.56 -20.99 27.71
CA GLN A 95 9.38 -20.29 28.71
C GLN A 95 10.60 -19.60 28.06
N ALA A 96 11.32 -20.31 27.19
CA ALA A 96 12.47 -19.72 26.48
C ALA A 96 12.04 -18.51 25.63
N ARG A 97 10.95 -18.64 24.87
CA ARG A 97 10.45 -17.53 24.03
C ARG A 97 9.98 -16.33 24.85
N MET A 98 9.31 -16.56 26.01
CA MET A 98 8.90 -15.48 26.89
C MET A 98 10.10 -14.71 27.48
N LEU A 99 11.18 -15.39 27.84
CA LEU A 99 12.39 -14.72 28.34
C LEU A 99 13.07 -13.95 27.21
N LEU A 100 13.24 -14.55 26.02
CA LEU A 100 13.84 -13.88 24.87
C LEU A 100 13.03 -12.66 24.43
N GLU A 101 11.69 -12.74 24.49
CA GLU A 101 10.81 -11.60 24.25
C GLU A 101 11.04 -10.47 25.28
N SER A 102 11.15 -10.81 26.56
CA SER A 102 11.42 -9.83 27.62
C SER A 102 12.76 -9.15 27.40
N LEU A 103 13.80 -9.91 27.08
CA LEU A 103 15.13 -9.36 26.78
C LEU A 103 15.09 -8.43 25.55
N SER A 104 14.41 -8.84 24.47
CA SER A 104 14.22 -8.00 23.28
C SER A 104 13.57 -6.65 23.59
N ARG A 105 12.56 -6.65 24.44
CA ARG A 105 11.75 -5.44 24.75
C ARG A 105 12.41 -4.52 25.78
N ILE A 106 13.19 -5.08 26.72
CA ILE A 106 13.74 -4.34 27.86
C ILE A 106 15.19 -3.91 27.60
N GLU A 107 15.99 -4.81 27.05
CA GLU A 107 17.43 -4.61 26.84
C GLU A 107 17.78 -4.41 25.36
N GLY A 108 16.90 -4.87 24.43
CA GLY A 108 17.11 -4.75 22.99
C GLY A 108 17.00 -3.31 22.50
N GLU A 109 17.76 -2.99 21.46
CA GLU A 109 17.67 -1.70 20.77
C GLU A 109 16.33 -1.55 20.01
N GLU A 110 15.86 -0.32 19.84
CA GLU A 110 14.76 -0.01 18.95
C GLU A 110 15.28 0.10 17.51
N VAL A 111 14.82 -0.80 16.63
CA VAL A 111 15.20 -0.81 15.23
C VAL A 111 13.94 -0.72 14.37
N PRO A 112 13.75 0.36 13.61
CA PRO A 112 12.57 0.51 12.76
C PRO A 112 12.57 -0.55 11.66
N LEU A 113 11.43 -1.23 11.50
CA LEU A 113 11.23 -2.25 10.47
C LEU A 113 10.20 -1.79 9.44
N SER A 114 10.53 -1.98 8.19
CA SER A 114 9.64 -1.68 7.05
C SER A 114 9.26 -2.95 6.29
N TYR A 115 8.13 -2.87 5.58
CA TYR A 115 7.76 -3.87 4.58
C TYR A 115 8.26 -3.42 3.21
N ARG A 116 8.66 -4.33 2.37
CA ARG A 116 8.98 -4.20 0.93
C ARG A 116 9.83 -2.98 0.54
N CYS A 117 9.40 -1.76 0.85
CA CYS A 117 10.11 -0.53 0.53
C CYS A 117 10.35 0.32 1.77
N THR A 118 11.49 1.01 1.77
CA THR A 118 11.79 2.07 2.75
C THR A 118 12.74 3.09 2.12
N SER A 119 12.88 4.25 2.76
CA SER A 119 13.81 5.28 2.31
C SER A 119 14.57 5.90 3.47
N THR A 120 15.80 6.30 3.19
CA THR A 120 16.60 7.23 3.98
C THR A 120 16.66 8.58 3.23
N GLU A 121 17.42 9.54 3.75
CA GLU A 121 17.62 10.83 3.11
C GLU A 121 18.21 10.69 1.69
N ASP A 122 19.16 9.75 1.50
CA ASP A 122 19.96 9.62 0.27
C ASP A 122 19.62 8.39 -0.58
N ALA A 123 18.78 7.48 -0.11
CA ALA A 123 18.54 6.21 -0.79
C ALA A 123 17.14 5.65 -0.55
N ILE A 124 16.68 4.90 -1.53
CA ILE A 124 15.46 4.09 -1.48
C ILE A 124 15.87 2.62 -1.52
N TYR A 125 15.19 1.81 -0.73
CA TYR A 125 15.51 0.39 -0.57
C TYR A 125 14.27 -0.44 -0.88
N TYR A 126 14.45 -1.50 -1.68
CA TYR A 126 13.38 -2.42 -2.06
C TYR A 126 13.78 -3.87 -1.75
N ASP A 127 13.04 -4.51 -0.84
CA ASP A 127 13.25 -5.93 -0.49
C ASP A 127 12.76 -6.85 -1.60
N LEU A 128 13.65 -7.67 -2.15
CA LEU A 128 13.31 -8.67 -3.16
C LEU A 128 12.57 -9.89 -2.59
N CYS A 129 12.46 -10.01 -1.29
CA CYS A 129 11.88 -11.17 -0.60
C CYS A 129 12.48 -12.52 -1.01
N GLY A 130 13.67 -12.54 -1.59
CA GLY A 130 14.40 -13.77 -1.92
C GLY A 130 14.84 -14.52 -0.64
N GLY A 131 15.15 -15.81 -0.80
CA GLY A 131 15.66 -16.62 0.30
C GLY A 131 17.04 -16.19 0.82
N ASP A 132 17.75 -15.38 0.04
CA ASP A 132 19.05 -14.79 0.34
C ASP A 132 18.94 -13.43 1.07
N TRP A 133 17.74 -12.89 1.27
CA TRP A 133 17.48 -11.59 1.92
C TRP A 133 18.16 -10.40 1.24
N SER A 134 18.46 -10.51 -0.05
CA SER A 134 18.99 -9.40 -0.84
C SER A 134 17.91 -8.35 -1.11
N PHE A 135 18.34 -7.10 -1.27
CA PHE A 135 17.49 -5.97 -1.60
C PHE A 135 18.15 -5.09 -2.66
N VAL A 136 17.38 -4.22 -3.28
CA VAL A 136 17.87 -3.19 -4.20
C VAL A 136 18.06 -1.89 -3.42
N LYS A 137 19.23 -1.27 -3.56
CA LYS A 137 19.52 0.10 -3.10
C LYS A 137 19.52 1.02 -4.30
N ILE A 138 18.71 2.06 -4.26
CA ILE A 138 18.56 3.07 -5.33
C ILE A 138 19.01 4.42 -4.76
N THR A 139 19.92 5.07 -5.48
CA THR A 139 20.40 6.42 -5.18
C THR A 139 20.25 7.31 -6.41
N LYS A 140 20.53 8.60 -6.29
CA LYS A 140 20.56 9.49 -7.46
C LYS A 140 21.59 9.12 -8.53
N ASP A 141 22.58 8.30 -8.19
CA ASP A 141 23.68 7.92 -9.07
C ASP A 141 23.48 6.55 -9.74
N GLY A 142 22.36 5.86 -9.43
CA GLY A 142 22.05 4.54 -9.96
C GLY A 142 21.45 3.61 -8.91
N TRP A 143 21.31 2.33 -9.28
CA TRP A 143 20.82 1.31 -8.37
C TRP A 143 21.70 0.05 -8.42
N GLN A 144 21.71 -0.69 -7.33
CA GLN A 144 22.49 -1.92 -7.20
C GLN A 144 21.83 -2.91 -6.26
N MET A 145 22.11 -4.18 -6.47
CA MET A 145 21.81 -5.24 -5.50
C MET A 145 22.70 -5.07 -4.28
N ASN A 146 22.14 -5.17 -3.10
CA ASN A 146 22.87 -5.02 -1.85
C ASN A 146 22.48 -6.10 -0.85
N THR A 147 23.41 -6.42 0.03
CA THR A 147 23.26 -7.36 1.13
C THR A 147 23.69 -6.76 2.47
N ASP A 148 24.04 -5.45 2.48
CA ASP A 148 24.45 -4.75 3.69
C ASP A 148 23.29 -4.70 4.70
N PRO A 149 23.45 -5.18 5.94
CA PRO A 149 22.39 -5.29 6.93
C PRO A 149 22.00 -3.96 7.59
N THR A 150 22.40 -2.81 7.05
CA THR A 150 22.03 -1.50 7.62
C THR A 150 20.54 -1.20 7.60
N ILE A 151 19.80 -1.82 6.67
CA ILE A 151 18.34 -1.70 6.55
C ILE A 151 17.71 -3.08 6.77
N LEU A 152 16.81 -3.17 7.74
CA LEU A 152 16.10 -4.40 8.06
C LEU A 152 14.66 -4.37 7.58
N PHE A 153 14.26 -5.47 6.93
CA PHE A 153 12.89 -5.66 6.46
C PHE A 153 12.19 -6.76 7.25
N LYS A 154 10.93 -6.50 7.60
CA LYS A 154 10.03 -7.55 8.08
C LYS A 154 9.20 -8.10 6.94
N ARG A 155 8.96 -9.41 6.95
CA ARG A 155 8.19 -10.11 5.91
C ARG A 155 6.96 -10.76 6.51
N THR A 156 5.83 -10.68 5.81
CA THR A 156 4.61 -11.41 6.15
C THR A 156 4.58 -12.74 5.40
N THR A 157 3.72 -13.66 5.85
CA THR A 157 3.55 -14.98 5.20
C THR A 157 2.95 -14.90 3.80
N SER A 158 2.30 -13.79 3.46
CA SER A 158 1.74 -13.55 2.13
C SER A 158 2.76 -13.03 1.12
N MET A 159 3.86 -12.41 1.57
CA MET A 159 4.87 -11.85 0.68
C MET A 159 5.63 -12.96 -0.05
N THR A 160 5.79 -12.79 -1.35
CA THR A 160 6.55 -13.71 -2.21
C THR A 160 7.78 -13.05 -2.82
N ALA A 161 8.72 -13.87 -3.27
CA ALA A 161 9.93 -13.38 -3.91
C ALA A 161 9.62 -12.63 -5.21
N GLN A 162 10.35 -11.54 -5.43
CA GLN A 162 10.31 -10.79 -6.68
C GLN A 162 11.09 -11.55 -7.78
N THR A 163 10.78 -11.24 -9.03
CA THR A 163 11.51 -11.73 -10.20
C THR A 163 13.00 -11.37 -10.09
N LYS A 164 13.88 -12.31 -10.48
CA LYS A 164 15.32 -12.05 -10.54
C LYS A 164 15.62 -10.96 -11.57
N LEU A 165 16.37 -9.95 -11.13
CA LEU A 165 16.77 -8.83 -11.97
C LEU A 165 17.95 -9.20 -12.86
N GLU A 166 17.90 -8.82 -14.10
CA GLU A 166 19.04 -8.84 -15.01
C GLU A 166 19.71 -7.46 -14.98
N ILE A 167 20.81 -7.34 -14.24
CA ILE A 167 21.49 -6.07 -13.93
C ILE A 167 22.00 -5.31 -15.17
N THR A 168 22.15 -6.00 -16.31
CA THR A 168 22.99 -5.50 -17.41
C THR A 168 22.25 -4.91 -18.61
N SER A 169 20.92 -4.90 -18.65
CA SER A 169 20.22 -4.57 -19.90
C SER A 169 18.95 -3.74 -19.82
N SER A 170 18.54 -3.26 -18.64
CA SER A 170 17.30 -2.47 -18.57
C SER A 170 17.53 -0.99 -18.91
N SER A 171 16.85 -0.54 -19.94
CA SER A 171 16.74 0.88 -20.32
C SER A 171 15.54 1.53 -19.63
N ILE A 172 15.62 2.83 -19.35
CA ILE A 172 14.45 3.64 -18.92
C ILE A 172 13.25 3.44 -19.86
N GLN A 173 13.53 3.26 -21.16
CA GLN A 173 12.49 3.06 -22.17
C GLN A 173 11.74 1.72 -22.03
N ASP A 174 12.29 0.74 -21.30
CA ASP A 174 11.59 -0.52 -21.03
C ASP A 174 10.34 -0.34 -20.18
N ILE A 175 10.14 0.82 -19.56
CA ILE A 175 8.89 1.15 -18.84
C ILE A 175 7.68 1.09 -19.78
N HIS A 176 7.85 1.42 -21.06
CA HIS A 176 6.78 1.37 -22.05
C HIS A 176 6.33 -0.06 -22.40
N LEU A 177 7.04 -1.10 -21.95
CA LEU A 177 6.57 -2.48 -22.01
C LEU A 177 5.29 -2.67 -21.19
N LEU A 178 5.05 -1.83 -20.16
CA LEU A 178 3.76 -1.82 -19.45
C LEU A 178 2.59 -1.65 -20.42
N ASN A 179 2.67 -0.72 -21.38
CA ASN A 179 1.59 -0.43 -22.31
C ASN A 179 1.20 -1.62 -23.22
N LYS A 180 2.06 -2.65 -23.32
CA LYS A 180 1.77 -3.90 -24.02
C LYS A 180 0.77 -4.79 -23.28
N HIS A 181 0.73 -4.67 -21.96
CA HIS A 181 -0.02 -5.54 -21.06
C HIS A 181 -1.33 -4.92 -20.57
N TYR A 182 -1.49 -3.60 -20.73
CA TYR A 182 -2.68 -2.87 -20.31
C TYR A 182 -3.34 -2.21 -21.54
N LYS A 183 -4.66 -2.19 -21.56
CA LYS A 183 -5.40 -1.52 -22.62
C LYS A 183 -6.15 -0.32 -22.04
N PHE A 184 -5.44 0.79 -21.88
CA PHE A 184 -6.02 2.03 -21.41
C PHE A 184 -6.83 2.76 -22.48
N ARG A 185 -7.82 3.53 -22.06
CA ARG A 185 -8.69 4.29 -22.96
C ARG A 185 -8.00 5.52 -23.52
N SER A 186 -7.08 6.11 -22.81
CA SER A 186 -6.37 7.34 -23.22
C SER A 186 -4.87 7.28 -22.92
N LYS A 187 -4.12 8.17 -23.58
CA LYS A 187 -2.68 8.34 -23.30
C LYS A 187 -2.43 8.95 -21.93
N ASP A 188 -3.38 9.74 -21.44
CA ASP A 188 -3.33 10.27 -20.08
C ASP A 188 -3.43 9.15 -19.04
N ASP A 189 -4.31 8.16 -19.25
CA ASP A 189 -4.40 7.00 -18.37
C ASP A 189 -3.12 6.15 -18.39
N GLU A 190 -2.48 5.96 -19.58
CA GLU A 190 -1.18 5.28 -19.70
C GLU A 190 -0.09 6.00 -18.89
N LEU A 191 -0.01 7.33 -19.04
CA LEU A 191 0.97 8.15 -18.31
C LEU A 191 0.73 8.10 -16.80
N LEU A 192 -0.51 8.30 -16.37
CA LEU A 192 -0.87 8.24 -14.96
C LEU A 192 -0.60 6.87 -14.34
N HIS A 193 -0.85 5.78 -15.08
CA HIS A 193 -0.54 4.43 -14.64
C HIS A 193 0.97 4.23 -14.43
N ILE A 194 1.82 4.63 -15.38
CA ILE A 194 3.28 4.56 -15.23
C ILE A 194 3.73 5.31 -13.97
N ILE A 195 3.26 6.54 -13.80
CA ILE A 195 3.59 7.36 -12.62
C ILE A 195 3.12 6.66 -11.33
N GLN A 196 1.91 6.10 -11.33
CA GLN A 196 1.36 5.39 -10.18
C GLN A 196 2.18 4.17 -9.80
N VAL A 197 2.58 3.35 -10.77
CA VAL A 197 3.43 2.18 -10.55
C VAL A 197 4.80 2.61 -10.01
N VAL A 198 5.46 3.58 -10.63
CA VAL A 198 6.81 4.02 -10.21
C VAL A 198 6.77 4.66 -8.83
N THR A 199 5.80 5.55 -8.55
CA THR A 199 5.68 6.19 -7.24
C THR A 199 5.35 5.20 -6.12
N SER A 200 4.75 4.05 -6.43
CA SER A 200 4.46 3.00 -5.45
C SER A 200 5.70 2.40 -4.79
N PHE A 201 6.90 2.66 -5.31
CA PHE A 201 8.18 2.28 -4.69
C PHE A 201 8.74 3.35 -3.74
N LEU A 202 8.07 4.48 -3.57
CA LEU A 202 8.50 5.60 -2.77
C LEU A 202 7.78 5.64 -1.41
N SER A 203 8.42 6.17 -0.38
CA SER A 203 7.81 6.36 0.95
C SER A 203 7.02 7.68 1.04
N ILE A 204 6.16 7.94 0.07
CA ILE A 204 5.32 9.15 -0.02
C ILE A 204 3.83 8.83 0.22
N SER A 205 3.00 9.86 0.19
CA SER A 205 1.54 9.67 0.10
C SER A 205 1.15 9.25 -1.31
N HIS A 206 0.35 8.18 -1.44
CA HIS A 206 -0.04 7.60 -2.73
C HIS A 206 -1.52 7.87 -3.00
N PRO A 207 -1.90 8.42 -4.16
CA PRO A 207 -3.30 8.41 -4.55
C PRO A 207 -3.86 6.99 -4.61
N LEU A 208 -5.11 6.83 -4.19
CA LEU A 208 -5.86 5.60 -4.38
C LEU A 208 -6.03 5.33 -5.87
N THR A 209 -5.57 4.19 -6.36
CA THR A 209 -5.73 3.81 -7.76
C THR A 209 -7.03 3.05 -7.95
N VAL A 210 -7.91 3.56 -8.80
CA VAL A 210 -9.20 2.94 -9.12
C VAL A 210 -9.24 2.57 -10.59
N TYR A 211 -9.30 1.28 -10.88
CA TYR A 211 -9.53 0.78 -12.23
C TYR A 211 -11.01 0.76 -12.56
N SER A 212 -11.39 1.50 -13.59
CA SER A 212 -12.74 1.55 -14.14
C SER A 212 -12.79 0.98 -15.56
N GLY A 213 -13.97 0.69 -16.06
CA GLY A 213 -14.19 0.16 -17.41
C GLY A 213 -15.28 -0.89 -17.45
N GLU A 214 -15.74 -1.22 -18.65
CA GLU A 214 -16.81 -2.19 -18.89
C GLU A 214 -16.43 -3.61 -18.41
N GLN A 215 -17.43 -4.48 -18.35
CA GLN A 215 -17.18 -5.91 -18.11
C GLN A 215 -16.34 -6.49 -19.27
N GLY A 216 -15.26 -7.21 -18.91
CA GLY A 216 -14.32 -7.76 -19.87
C GLY A 216 -13.18 -6.79 -20.31
N SER A 217 -12.91 -5.74 -19.53
CA SER A 217 -11.77 -4.83 -19.74
C SER A 217 -10.51 -5.23 -18.94
N ALA A 218 -10.45 -6.43 -18.39
CA ALA A 218 -9.31 -7.00 -17.65
C ALA A 218 -8.90 -6.25 -16.37
N LYS A 219 -9.80 -5.52 -15.70
CA LYS A 219 -9.51 -4.77 -14.46
C LYS A 219 -8.79 -5.59 -13.39
N THR A 220 -9.30 -6.78 -13.10
CA THR A 220 -8.72 -7.68 -12.10
C THR A 220 -7.30 -8.12 -12.50
N THR A 221 -7.09 -8.47 -13.78
CA THR A 221 -5.77 -8.85 -14.29
C THR A 221 -4.78 -7.69 -14.19
N SER A 222 -5.21 -6.47 -14.50
CA SER A 222 -4.37 -5.27 -14.39
C SER A 222 -3.88 -5.04 -12.96
N ILE A 223 -4.77 -5.11 -11.97
CA ILE A 223 -4.39 -4.97 -10.55
C ILE A 223 -3.43 -6.08 -10.10
N ARG A 224 -3.66 -7.33 -10.55
CA ARG A 224 -2.78 -8.45 -10.23
C ARG A 224 -1.39 -8.26 -10.84
N MET A 225 -1.28 -7.68 -12.04
CA MET A 225 -0.01 -7.33 -12.65
C MET A 225 0.72 -6.24 -11.87
N ASP A 226 0.02 -5.15 -11.48
CA ASP A 226 0.60 -4.11 -10.63
C ASP A 226 1.08 -4.70 -9.30
N ARG A 227 0.26 -5.52 -8.66
CA ARG A 227 0.65 -6.22 -7.44
C ARG A 227 1.92 -7.03 -7.61
N SER A 228 2.01 -7.75 -8.72
CA SER A 228 3.18 -8.58 -9.06
C SER A 228 4.45 -7.75 -9.27
N ILE A 229 4.32 -6.52 -9.81
CA ILE A 229 5.46 -5.60 -9.99
C ILE A 229 5.86 -4.98 -8.66
N ILE A 230 4.90 -4.45 -7.89
CA ILE A 230 5.17 -3.59 -6.72
C ILE A 230 5.45 -4.44 -5.47
N ASP A 231 4.59 -5.40 -5.19
CA ASP A 231 4.62 -6.19 -3.95
C ASP A 231 4.04 -7.59 -4.20
N PRO A 232 4.80 -8.49 -4.87
CA PRO A 232 4.37 -9.85 -5.12
C PRO A 232 3.89 -10.55 -3.84
N ALA A 233 2.69 -11.14 -3.88
CA ALA A 233 2.08 -11.79 -2.74
C ALA A 233 1.18 -12.96 -3.16
N ASN A 234 0.86 -13.83 -2.20
CA ASN A 234 -0.11 -14.91 -2.36
C ASN A 234 -1.08 -14.91 -1.16
N PRO A 235 -2.37 -14.64 -1.38
CA PRO A 235 -3.00 -14.26 -2.65
C PRO A 235 -2.54 -12.88 -3.15
N ASP A 236 -2.53 -12.69 -4.46
CA ASP A 236 -2.13 -11.45 -5.15
C ASP A 236 -3.21 -10.36 -5.11
N ILE A 237 -4.46 -10.75 -4.97
CA ILE A 237 -5.61 -9.86 -4.81
C ILE A 237 -6.58 -10.45 -3.79
N ILE A 238 -7.26 -9.60 -3.04
CA ILE A 238 -8.24 -10.01 -2.02
C ILE A 238 -9.56 -9.27 -2.22
N SER A 239 -10.64 -9.87 -1.73
CA SER A 239 -11.93 -9.19 -1.65
C SER A 239 -11.85 -8.02 -0.67
N PHE A 240 -12.58 -6.94 -0.96
CA PHE A 240 -12.61 -5.79 -0.06
C PHE A 240 -13.17 -6.18 1.32
N PRO A 241 -12.40 -6.00 2.41
CA PRO A 241 -12.84 -6.40 3.74
C PRO A 241 -13.95 -5.49 4.23
N LYS A 242 -15.02 -6.08 4.76
CA LYS A 242 -16.11 -5.31 5.37
C LYS A 242 -15.78 -4.92 6.82
N GLY A 243 -16.08 -3.68 7.16
CA GLY A 243 -15.89 -3.11 8.48
C GLY A 243 -14.47 -2.58 8.70
N GLY A 244 -14.37 -1.50 9.49
CA GLY A 244 -13.15 -0.74 9.67
C GLY A 244 -11.97 -1.55 10.21
N ASN A 245 -12.21 -2.42 11.18
CA ASN A 245 -11.15 -3.25 11.78
C ASN A 245 -10.50 -4.20 10.78
N ASN A 246 -11.31 -4.88 9.97
CA ASN A 246 -10.81 -5.84 8.97
C ASN A 246 -10.05 -5.11 7.85
N LEU A 247 -10.54 -3.95 7.42
CA LEU A 247 -9.87 -3.13 6.43
C LEU A 247 -8.52 -2.62 6.96
N SER A 248 -8.48 -2.12 8.19
CA SER A 248 -7.24 -1.67 8.83
C SER A 248 -6.21 -2.79 8.98
N LEU A 249 -6.65 -3.99 9.33
CA LEU A 249 -5.78 -5.16 9.41
C LEU A 249 -5.20 -5.53 8.03
N ALA A 250 -6.03 -5.51 6.98
CA ALA A 250 -5.58 -5.79 5.61
C ALA A 250 -4.55 -4.76 5.14
N LEU A 251 -4.81 -3.46 5.36
CA LEU A 251 -3.90 -2.37 5.01
C LEU A 251 -2.56 -2.45 5.76
N ASN A 252 -2.57 -2.90 7.02
CA ASN A 252 -1.35 -3.04 7.81
C ASN A 252 -0.48 -4.25 7.42
N ASN A 253 -1.08 -5.30 6.84
CA ASN A 253 -0.37 -6.54 6.54
C ASN A 253 0.21 -6.62 5.11
N HIS A 254 -0.08 -5.63 4.28
CA HIS A 254 0.38 -5.57 2.89
C HIS A 254 1.08 -4.25 2.60
N TYR A 255 2.22 -4.31 1.92
CA TYR A 255 2.86 -3.10 1.42
C TYR A 255 2.01 -2.41 0.35
N ALA A 256 1.48 -3.16 -0.62
CA ALA A 256 0.50 -2.66 -1.58
C ALA A 256 -0.81 -3.43 -1.41
N SER A 257 -1.91 -2.75 -1.10
CA SER A 257 -3.22 -3.40 -0.90
C SER A 257 -4.02 -3.40 -2.19
N CYS A 258 -4.40 -4.60 -2.66
CA CYS A 258 -5.12 -4.80 -3.91
C CYS A 258 -6.47 -5.46 -3.66
N PHE A 259 -7.56 -4.74 -4.00
CA PHE A 259 -8.94 -5.17 -3.73
C PHE A 259 -9.72 -5.36 -5.02
N ASP A 260 -10.38 -6.51 -5.15
CA ASP A 260 -11.22 -6.85 -6.31
C ASP A 260 -12.71 -6.63 -6.04
N ASN A 261 -13.41 -6.23 -7.06
CA ASN A 261 -14.87 -6.12 -7.11
C ASN A 261 -15.46 -5.33 -5.93
N VAL A 262 -14.89 -4.16 -5.69
CA VAL A 262 -15.31 -3.27 -4.60
C VAL A 262 -16.68 -2.66 -4.95
N GLY A 263 -17.62 -2.84 -4.04
CA GLY A 263 -18.95 -2.24 -4.14
C GLY A 263 -19.02 -0.87 -3.45
N ASN A 264 -20.11 -0.63 -2.73
CA ASN A 264 -20.27 0.60 -1.97
C ASN A 264 -19.30 0.63 -0.77
N ILE A 265 -18.61 1.75 -0.59
CA ILE A 265 -17.72 2.04 0.52
C ILE A 265 -18.48 2.89 1.55
N SER A 266 -18.51 2.46 2.79
CA SER A 266 -19.10 3.19 3.90
C SER A 266 -18.28 4.45 4.26
N ASN A 267 -18.87 5.31 5.08
CA ASN A 267 -18.20 6.50 5.57
C ASN A 267 -16.92 6.19 6.38
N GLU A 268 -16.98 5.16 7.19
CA GLU A 268 -15.86 4.68 7.99
C GLU A 268 -14.73 4.14 7.11
N GLU A 269 -15.06 3.25 6.18
CA GLU A 269 -14.09 2.67 5.25
C GLU A 269 -13.42 3.72 4.36
N SER A 270 -14.19 4.73 3.89
CA SER A 270 -13.65 5.86 3.13
C SER A 270 -12.63 6.68 3.96
N ASN A 271 -12.91 6.93 5.23
CA ASN A 271 -11.98 7.65 6.11
C ASN A 271 -10.70 6.85 6.36
N ILE A 272 -10.82 5.52 6.53
CA ILE A 272 -9.67 4.62 6.68
C ILE A 272 -8.80 4.63 5.42
N LEU A 273 -9.42 4.56 4.22
CA LEU A 273 -8.69 4.65 2.96
C LEU A 273 -7.99 6.01 2.79
N CYS A 274 -8.65 7.12 3.14
CA CYS A 274 -8.00 8.43 3.16
C CYS A 274 -6.76 8.44 4.05
N THR A 275 -6.86 7.83 5.24
CA THR A 275 -5.72 7.71 6.17
C THR A 275 -4.62 6.82 5.58
N ALA A 276 -4.99 5.70 4.95
CA ALA A 276 -4.03 4.76 4.37
C ALA A 276 -3.18 5.38 3.27
N VAL A 277 -3.78 6.18 2.39
CA VAL A 277 -3.08 6.78 1.24
C VAL A 277 -2.27 8.02 1.60
N THR A 278 -2.62 8.74 2.67
CA THR A 278 -1.89 9.95 3.10
C THR A 278 -0.91 9.71 4.24
N GLY A 279 -0.97 8.57 4.87
CA GLY A 279 -0.23 8.24 6.07
C GLY A 279 -0.98 8.62 7.34
N GLY A 280 -0.98 7.71 8.28
CA GLY A 280 -1.64 7.86 9.58
C GLY A 280 -1.75 6.51 10.28
N GLY A 281 -2.51 6.46 11.35
CA GLY A 281 -2.72 5.24 12.10
C GLY A 281 -4.11 5.18 12.72
N ILE A 282 -4.49 3.97 13.06
CA ILE A 282 -5.67 3.67 13.87
C ILE A 282 -5.22 2.89 15.07
N SER A 283 -5.68 3.30 16.25
CA SER A 283 -5.55 2.49 17.45
C SER A 283 -6.81 1.64 17.62
N LEU A 284 -6.62 0.33 17.73
CA LEU A 284 -7.68 -0.63 17.96
C LEU A 284 -7.42 -1.35 19.28
N ARG A 285 -8.48 -1.60 20.04
CA ARG A 285 -8.38 -2.40 21.25
C ARG A 285 -7.90 -3.81 20.92
N LYS A 286 -6.86 -4.27 21.60
CA LYS A 286 -6.35 -5.63 21.46
C LYS A 286 -7.38 -6.62 22.04
N LEU A 287 -7.69 -7.67 21.26
CA LEU A 287 -8.62 -8.69 21.70
C LEU A 287 -8.10 -9.40 22.96
N TYR A 288 -9.00 -9.63 23.91
CA TYR A 288 -8.74 -10.31 25.21
C TYR A 288 -7.87 -9.55 26.21
N THR A 289 -7.70 -8.22 26.03
CA THR A 289 -7.05 -7.35 27.02
C THR A 289 -7.96 -6.18 27.34
N ASP A 290 -7.92 -5.69 28.59
CA ASP A 290 -8.84 -4.61 29.00
C ASP A 290 -8.30 -3.21 28.66
N ASP A 291 -6.99 -3.02 28.65
CA ASP A 291 -6.35 -1.69 28.50
C ASP A 291 -5.26 -1.64 27.41
N GLU A 292 -5.03 -2.73 26.65
CA GLU A 292 -4.00 -2.72 25.60
C GLU A 292 -4.59 -2.33 24.24
N GLU A 293 -3.87 -1.42 23.55
CA GLU A 293 -4.16 -0.98 22.19
C GLU A 293 -3.16 -1.57 21.21
N THR A 294 -3.64 -1.95 20.04
CA THR A 294 -2.79 -2.25 18.88
C THR A 294 -2.84 -1.05 17.95
N VAL A 295 -1.69 -0.41 17.75
CA VAL A 295 -1.55 0.70 16.82
C VAL A 295 -1.20 0.17 15.44
N TYR A 296 -2.06 0.40 14.47
CA TYR A 296 -1.77 0.21 13.05
C TYR A 296 -1.35 1.55 12.45
N SER A 297 -0.14 1.59 11.89
CA SER A 297 0.36 2.75 11.15
C SER A 297 0.68 2.31 9.73
N TYR A 298 0.06 2.95 8.77
CA TYR A 298 0.22 2.62 7.37
C TYR A 298 0.27 3.87 6.50
N LYS A 299 1.07 3.80 5.46
CA LYS A 299 1.11 4.69 4.31
C LYS A 299 1.42 3.80 3.12
N VAL A 300 0.38 3.34 2.45
CA VAL A 300 0.48 2.22 1.50
C VAL A 300 -0.20 2.56 0.17
N PRO A 301 0.35 2.11 -0.96
CA PRO A 301 -0.37 2.12 -2.22
C PRO A 301 -1.60 1.22 -2.13
N VAL A 302 -2.74 1.73 -2.58
CA VAL A 302 -4.00 0.99 -2.62
C VAL A 302 -4.55 0.98 -4.04
N PHE A 303 -4.82 -0.22 -4.54
CA PHE A 303 -5.39 -0.48 -5.86
C PHE A 303 -6.74 -1.17 -5.72
N MET A 304 -7.73 -0.72 -6.46
CA MET A 304 -9.03 -1.36 -6.44
C MET A 304 -9.77 -1.25 -7.77
N ASN A 305 -10.69 -2.15 -8.00
CA ASN A 305 -11.64 -2.07 -9.09
C ASN A 305 -13.08 -2.25 -8.61
N GLY A 306 -14.02 -1.77 -9.40
CA GLY A 306 -15.44 -1.94 -9.17
C GLY A 306 -16.24 -1.69 -10.43
N ILE A 307 -17.55 -1.96 -10.37
CA ILE A 307 -18.48 -1.75 -11.49
C ILE A 307 -18.84 -0.28 -11.61
N ASN A 308 -18.98 0.41 -10.48
CA ASN A 308 -19.28 1.83 -10.38
C ASN A 308 -18.07 2.57 -9.79
N ILE A 309 -18.08 3.91 -9.88
CA ILE A 309 -17.08 4.72 -9.19
C ILE A 309 -17.19 4.45 -7.69
N ILE A 310 -16.12 3.87 -7.17
CA ILE A 310 -16.05 3.39 -5.81
C ILE A 310 -15.94 4.57 -4.84
N ALA A 311 -15.17 5.58 -5.23
CA ALA A 311 -14.97 6.79 -4.44
C ALA A 311 -16.11 7.77 -4.71
N THR A 312 -17.11 7.81 -3.84
CA THR A 312 -18.24 8.75 -3.94
C THR A 312 -18.07 9.99 -3.06
N LYS A 313 -17.13 9.94 -2.12
CA LYS A 313 -16.86 11.07 -1.23
C LYS A 313 -15.80 11.99 -1.82
N PRO A 314 -16.04 13.32 -1.80
CA PRO A 314 -15.09 14.30 -2.31
C PRO A 314 -13.69 14.16 -1.75
N ASP A 315 -13.58 13.91 -0.45
CA ASP A 315 -12.29 13.78 0.26
C ASP A 315 -11.45 12.58 -0.23
N LEU A 316 -12.07 11.45 -0.58
CA LEU A 316 -11.39 10.30 -1.14
C LEU A 316 -11.10 10.48 -2.63
N LEU A 317 -11.99 11.15 -3.37
CA LEU A 317 -11.79 11.48 -4.79
C LEU A 317 -10.58 12.36 -5.01
N ASP A 318 -10.43 13.42 -4.20
CA ASP A 318 -9.27 14.32 -4.25
C ASP A 318 -7.93 13.59 -3.98
N ARG A 319 -8.00 12.37 -3.48
CA ARG A 319 -6.85 11.50 -3.22
C ARG A 319 -6.84 10.25 -4.10
N SER A 320 -7.54 10.27 -5.22
CA SER A 320 -7.66 9.11 -6.11
C SER A 320 -7.15 9.41 -7.51
N VAL A 321 -6.72 8.37 -8.22
CA VAL A 321 -6.47 8.37 -9.66
C VAL A 321 -7.40 7.34 -10.27
N LEU A 322 -8.25 7.76 -11.21
CA LEU A 322 -9.15 6.88 -11.96
C LEU A 322 -8.49 6.49 -13.29
N LEU A 323 -8.24 5.20 -13.47
CA LEU A 323 -7.66 4.64 -14.69
C LEU A 323 -8.74 3.90 -15.48
N GLU A 324 -9.03 4.35 -16.68
CA GLU A 324 -10.08 3.75 -17.51
C GLU A 324 -9.49 2.76 -18.51
N LEU A 325 -9.94 1.49 -18.40
CA LEU A 325 -9.56 0.43 -19.31
C LEU A 325 -10.58 0.22 -20.41
N GLU A 326 -10.12 0.03 -21.63
CA GLU A 326 -10.95 -0.37 -22.76
C GLU A 326 -11.41 -1.82 -22.64
N ARG A 327 -12.59 -2.09 -23.17
CA ARG A 327 -13.08 -3.46 -23.32
C ARG A 327 -12.24 -4.22 -24.33
N ILE A 328 -11.78 -5.41 -23.97
CA ILE A 328 -11.06 -6.30 -24.88
C ILE A 328 -12.05 -6.96 -25.84
N ALA A 329 -11.87 -6.75 -27.13
CA ALA A 329 -12.67 -7.37 -28.15
C ALA A 329 -12.52 -8.91 -28.12
N SER A 330 -13.57 -9.64 -28.50
CA SER A 330 -13.58 -11.10 -28.36
C SER A 330 -12.46 -11.79 -29.16
N ASN A 331 -12.07 -11.21 -30.28
CA ASN A 331 -10.98 -11.69 -31.13
C ASN A 331 -9.58 -11.34 -30.63
N GLU A 332 -9.47 -10.44 -29.63
CA GLU A 332 -8.20 -10.04 -29.00
C GLU A 332 -7.95 -10.78 -27.67
N ARG A 333 -8.94 -11.52 -27.18
CA ARG A 333 -8.83 -12.24 -25.92
C ARG A 333 -7.84 -13.38 -26.03
N LYS A 334 -6.96 -13.47 -25.04
CA LYS A 334 -5.96 -14.53 -24.90
C LYS A 334 -6.26 -15.37 -23.66
N GLU A 335 -5.76 -16.59 -23.66
CA GLU A 335 -5.76 -17.43 -22.45
C GLU A 335 -4.92 -16.80 -21.36
N GLU A 336 -5.36 -16.93 -20.10
CA GLU A 336 -4.68 -16.33 -18.95
C GLU A 336 -3.22 -16.77 -18.86
N ALA A 337 -2.92 -18.04 -19.13
CA ALA A 337 -1.56 -18.57 -19.11
C ALA A 337 -0.62 -17.88 -20.12
N ILE A 338 -1.14 -17.51 -21.29
CA ILE A 338 -0.37 -16.80 -22.32
C ILE A 338 -0.11 -15.36 -21.85
N ILE A 339 -1.13 -14.68 -21.30
CA ILE A 339 -1.00 -13.31 -20.79
C ILE A 339 0.09 -13.24 -19.72
N TRP A 340 0.05 -14.15 -18.73
CA TRP A 340 1.05 -14.19 -17.67
C TRP A 340 2.44 -14.55 -18.15
N LYS A 341 2.57 -15.48 -19.09
CA LYS A 341 3.86 -15.83 -19.67
C LYS A 341 4.51 -14.65 -20.38
N ASP A 342 3.73 -13.91 -21.19
CA ASP A 342 4.20 -12.71 -21.88
C ASP A 342 4.63 -11.63 -20.87
N PHE A 343 3.82 -11.41 -19.82
CA PHE A 343 4.10 -10.44 -18.79
C PHE A 343 5.36 -10.79 -17.95
N GLU A 344 5.50 -12.02 -17.52
CA GLU A 344 6.68 -12.46 -16.75
C GLU A 344 7.99 -12.34 -17.56
N THR A 345 7.91 -12.44 -18.90
CA THR A 345 9.06 -12.22 -19.79
C THR A 345 9.53 -10.75 -19.77
N ASP A 346 8.59 -9.80 -19.69
CA ASP A 346 8.90 -8.37 -19.71
C ASP A 346 9.18 -7.81 -18.28
N LYS A 347 8.69 -8.47 -17.25
CA LYS A 347 8.67 -7.98 -15.86
C LYS A 347 10.05 -7.61 -15.31
N ALA A 348 11.09 -8.40 -15.58
CA ALA A 348 12.44 -8.10 -15.09
C ALA A 348 12.99 -6.79 -15.70
N LYS A 349 12.70 -6.53 -16.97
CA LYS A 349 13.09 -5.28 -17.67
C LYS A 349 12.30 -4.09 -17.14
N ILE A 350 10.99 -4.26 -16.94
CA ILE A 350 10.11 -3.23 -16.35
C ILE A 350 10.63 -2.83 -14.95
N LEU A 351 10.97 -3.79 -14.11
CA LEU A 351 11.51 -3.51 -12.76
C LEU A 351 12.84 -2.76 -12.83
N GLY A 352 13.77 -3.17 -13.68
CA GLY A 352 15.04 -2.47 -13.86
C GLY A 352 14.84 -1.05 -14.40
N ALA A 353 13.89 -0.84 -15.29
CA ALA A 353 13.48 0.49 -15.77
C ALA A 353 12.92 1.35 -14.64
N ILE A 354 12.02 0.80 -13.79
CA ILE A 354 11.47 1.50 -12.63
C ILE A 354 12.60 1.99 -11.72
N PHE A 355 13.57 1.15 -11.36
CA PHE A 355 14.66 1.54 -10.49
C PHE A 355 15.56 2.62 -11.12
N SER A 356 15.81 2.54 -12.43
CA SER A 356 16.56 3.54 -13.17
C SER A 356 15.82 4.87 -13.25
N ILE A 357 14.50 4.85 -13.43
CA ILE A 357 13.64 6.03 -13.44
C ILE A 357 13.62 6.69 -12.05
N ILE A 358 13.49 5.91 -10.98
CA ILE A 358 13.52 6.41 -9.61
C ILE A 358 14.86 7.10 -9.34
N SER A 359 15.98 6.49 -9.76
CA SER A 359 17.32 7.08 -9.63
C SER A 359 17.42 8.44 -10.34
N GLY A 360 16.98 8.52 -11.60
CA GLY A 360 16.93 9.78 -12.35
C GLY A 360 16.01 10.82 -11.72
N ALA A 361 14.85 10.38 -11.22
CA ALA A 361 13.89 11.25 -10.56
C ALA A 361 14.43 11.77 -9.20
N MET A 362 15.19 10.97 -8.45
CA MET A 362 15.89 11.42 -7.23
C MET A 362 16.87 12.57 -7.51
N ALA A 363 17.57 12.53 -8.64
CA ALA A 363 18.47 13.59 -9.03
C ALA A 363 17.73 14.89 -9.40
N LEU A 364 16.57 14.78 -10.06
CA LEU A 364 15.80 15.92 -10.55
C LEU A 364 14.85 16.51 -9.50
N HIS A 365 14.26 15.69 -8.64
CA HIS A 365 13.20 16.06 -7.70
C HIS A 365 13.52 17.28 -6.81
N PRO A 366 14.75 17.50 -6.30
CA PRO A 366 15.08 18.70 -5.51
C PRO A 366 14.91 20.02 -6.27
N GLU A 367 15.04 19.99 -7.60
CA GLU A 367 14.95 21.18 -8.48
C GLU A 367 13.51 21.45 -8.91
N VAL A 368 12.59 20.50 -8.74
CA VAL A 368 11.18 20.65 -9.13
C VAL A 368 10.49 21.66 -8.23
N LYS A 369 10.10 22.79 -8.81
CA LYS A 369 9.34 23.87 -8.17
C LYS A 369 8.04 24.06 -8.92
N LEU A 370 6.92 23.70 -8.28
CA LEU A 370 5.58 23.85 -8.84
C LEU A 370 4.87 25.01 -8.14
N GLU A 371 4.25 25.91 -8.92
CA GLU A 371 3.51 27.06 -8.39
C GLU A 371 2.27 26.60 -7.62
N ASN A 372 1.56 25.59 -8.14
CA ASN A 372 0.37 25.03 -7.55
C ASN A 372 0.58 23.55 -7.23
N LEU A 373 0.36 23.17 -5.98
CA LEU A 373 0.42 21.79 -5.55
C LEU A 373 -1.00 21.24 -5.35
N SER A 374 -1.22 20.03 -5.82
CA SER A 374 -2.43 19.28 -5.52
C SER A 374 -2.48 18.90 -4.03
N ARG A 375 -3.59 18.34 -3.59
CA ARG A 375 -3.70 17.76 -2.24
C ARG A 375 -2.66 16.67 -1.96
N MET A 376 -2.24 15.96 -3.00
CA MET A 376 -1.17 14.95 -2.95
C MET A 376 0.16 15.57 -3.44
N ALA A 377 0.68 16.54 -2.69
CA ALA A 377 1.81 17.38 -3.09
C ALA A 377 3.08 16.58 -3.44
N ASP A 378 3.44 15.60 -2.60
CA ASP A 378 4.61 14.75 -2.84
C ASP A 378 4.44 13.92 -4.13
N TYR A 379 3.27 13.33 -4.32
CA TYR A 379 2.95 12.59 -5.55
C TYR A 379 3.06 13.49 -6.77
N THR A 380 2.57 14.74 -6.70
CA THR A 380 2.62 15.68 -7.81
C THR A 380 4.06 16.06 -8.18
N ARG A 381 4.91 16.33 -7.18
CA ARG A 381 6.32 16.67 -7.43
C ARG A 381 7.12 15.49 -7.97
N TRP A 382 6.96 14.31 -7.37
CA TRP A 382 7.62 13.09 -7.84
C TRP A 382 7.11 12.68 -9.23
N GLY A 383 5.80 12.76 -9.48
CA GLY A 383 5.20 12.47 -10.78
C GLY A 383 5.74 13.37 -11.89
N PHE A 384 5.91 14.68 -11.60
CA PHE A 384 6.57 15.61 -12.51
C PHE A 384 8.00 15.15 -12.84
N ALA A 385 8.83 14.89 -11.83
CA ALA A 385 10.20 14.45 -12.02
C ALA A 385 10.28 13.13 -12.81
N ILE A 386 9.42 12.17 -12.50
CA ILE A 386 9.35 10.88 -13.21
C ILE A 386 8.97 11.11 -14.69
N ALA A 387 7.94 11.93 -14.96
CA ALA A 387 7.49 12.21 -16.32
C ALA A 387 8.59 12.88 -17.17
N GLU A 388 9.39 13.77 -16.58
CA GLU A 388 10.57 14.36 -17.24
C GLU A 388 11.63 13.28 -17.56
N VAL A 389 11.96 12.43 -16.59
CA VAL A 389 12.98 11.38 -16.76
C VAL A 389 12.61 10.37 -17.84
N ILE A 390 11.34 10.03 -17.99
CA ILE A 390 10.87 9.11 -19.04
C ILE A 390 10.65 9.82 -20.40
N GLY A 391 10.82 11.15 -20.46
CA GLY A 391 10.67 11.94 -21.66
C GLY A 391 9.22 12.21 -22.10
N LEU A 392 8.25 12.01 -21.21
CA LEU A 392 6.83 12.31 -21.51
C LEU A 392 6.42 13.73 -21.08
N GLY A 393 7.27 14.44 -20.32
CA GLY A 393 7.09 15.82 -19.89
C GLY A 393 6.27 15.98 -18.62
N GLY A 394 6.82 16.74 -17.66
CA GLY A 394 6.17 16.99 -16.37
C GLY A 394 4.86 17.75 -16.50
N ASP A 395 4.79 18.75 -17.40
CA ASP A 395 3.56 19.51 -17.65
C ASP A 395 2.45 18.63 -18.25
N ASN A 396 2.78 17.65 -19.08
CA ASN A 396 1.80 16.69 -19.59
C ASN A 396 1.22 15.83 -18.45
N PHE A 397 2.07 15.42 -17.51
CA PHE A 397 1.60 14.74 -16.31
C PHE A 397 0.68 15.62 -15.46
N LEU A 398 1.04 16.87 -15.21
CA LEU A 398 0.21 17.80 -14.42
C LEU A 398 -1.17 17.98 -15.07
N ASN A 399 -1.22 18.19 -16.38
CA ASN A 399 -2.45 18.31 -17.14
C ASN A 399 -3.29 17.01 -17.09
N ALA A 400 -2.67 15.86 -17.30
CA ALA A 400 -3.34 14.56 -17.21
C ALA A 400 -3.93 14.33 -15.82
N TYR A 401 -3.17 14.65 -14.77
CA TYR A 401 -3.61 14.48 -13.38
C TYR A 401 -4.76 15.44 -13.03
N GLU A 402 -4.68 16.71 -13.41
CA GLU A 402 -5.76 17.70 -13.21
C GLU A 402 -7.04 17.27 -13.94
N ASN A 403 -6.94 16.85 -15.20
CA ASN A 403 -8.08 16.34 -15.97
C ASN A 403 -8.70 15.09 -15.33
N ASN A 404 -7.87 14.19 -14.81
CA ASN A 404 -8.31 12.99 -14.12
C ASN A 404 -9.10 13.35 -12.84
N GLN A 405 -8.63 14.31 -12.05
CA GLN A 405 -9.31 14.81 -10.86
C GLN A 405 -10.67 15.45 -11.20
N LYS A 406 -10.72 16.29 -12.25
CA LYS A 406 -11.97 16.89 -12.73
C LYS A 406 -12.96 15.85 -13.20
N LYS A 407 -12.51 14.84 -13.96
CA LYS A 407 -13.34 13.72 -14.41
C LYS A 407 -13.89 12.94 -13.23
N ALA A 408 -13.06 12.59 -12.26
CA ALA A 408 -13.45 11.87 -11.05
C ALA A 408 -14.55 12.61 -10.27
N SER A 409 -14.35 13.92 -10.06
CA SER A 409 -15.31 14.79 -9.39
C SER A 409 -16.65 14.86 -10.14
N SER A 410 -16.59 15.00 -11.47
CA SER A 410 -17.79 15.04 -12.34
C SER A 410 -18.61 13.77 -12.28
N GLU A 411 -17.98 12.63 -12.43
CA GLU A 411 -18.64 11.34 -12.43
C GLU A 411 -19.24 10.99 -11.06
N ALA A 412 -18.52 11.32 -9.97
CA ALA A 412 -19.04 11.13 -8.63
C ALA A 412 -20.26 12.01 -8.34
N LEU A 413 -20.22 13.25 -8.81
CA LEU A 413 -21.35 14.17 -8.68
C LEU A 413 -22.56 13.68 -9.49
N ALA A 414 -22.34 13.28 -10.75
CA ALA A 414 -23.39 12.78 -11.64
C ALA A 414 -24.12 11.55 -11.09
N ASN A 415 -23.44 10.73 -10.32
CA ASN A 415 -24.02 9.54 -9.67
C ASN A 415 -24.78 9.85 -8.37
N GLN A 416 -24.77 11.10 -7.89
CA GLN A 416 -25.49 11.46 -6.67
C GLN A 416 -26.97 11.79 -6.95
N PRO A 417 -27.93 11.08 -6.35
CA PRO A 417 -29.37 11.32 -6.60
C PRO A 417 -29.81 12.75 -6.31
N ILE A 418 -29.21 13.42 -5.31
CA ILE A 418 -29.51 14.82 -4.99
C ILE A 418 -29.08 15.72 -6.16
N TYR A 419 -27.91 15.48 -6.77
CA TYR A 419 -27.42 16.25 -7.91
C TYR A 419 -28.30 16.04 -9.13
N GLN A 420 -28.64 14.79 -9.46
CA GLN A 420 -29.54 14.47 -10.57
C GLN A 420 -30.87 15.19 -10.46
N CYS A 421 -31.52 15.15 -9.27
CA CYS A 421 -32.73 15.89 -9.03
C CYS A 421 -32.50 17.42 -9.07
N LEU A 422 -31.37 17.90 -8.56
CA LEU A 422 -31.07 19.33 -8.58
C LEU A 422 -30.87 19.85 -10.01
N GLU A 423 -30.17 19.08 -10.84
CA GLU A 423 -29.95 19.38 -12.25
C GLU A 423 -31.27 19.51 -13.01
N LEU A 424 -32.22 18.58 -12.77
CA LEU A 424 -33.55 18.62 -13.33
C LEU A 424 -34.40 19.81 -12.80
N VAL A 425 -34.29 20.13 -11.50
CA VAL A 425 -34.96 21.33 -10.93
C VAL A 425 -34.43 22.61 -11.55
N MET A 426 -33.15 22.64 -11.97
CA MET A 426 -32.47 23.78 -12.56
C MET A 426 -32.38 23.72 -14.10
N GLN A 427 -33.00 22.73 -14.75
CA GLN A 427 -32.87 22.52 -16.20
C GLN A 427 -33.29 23.74 -17.00
N ASP A 428 -34.45 24.36 -16.65
CA ASP A 428 -35.00 25.52 -17.32
C ASP A 428 -34.82 26.83 -16.51
N LYS A 429 -33.96 26.83 -15.49
CA LYS A 429 -33.80 27.94 -14.55
C LYS A 429 -32.32 28.23 -14.30
N LEU A 430 -31.95 29.48 -14.45
CA LEU A 430 -30.61 29.96 -14.10
C LEU A 430 -30.50 30.34 -12.60
N TYR A 431 -31.62 30.45 -11.91
CA TYR A 431 -31.68 30.92 -10.53
C TYR A 431 -32.78 30.23 -9.73
N PHE A 432 -32.45 29.84 -8.52
CA PHE A 432 -33.36 29.39 -7.49
C PHE A 432 -33.04 30.08 -6.17
N GLU A 433 -34.07 30.58 -5.49
CA GLU A 433 -34.00 31.06 -4.10
C GLU A 433 -35.18 30.51 -3.32
N GLY A 434 -34.89 29.86 -2.19
CA GLY A 434 -35.92 29.29 -1.33
C GLY A 434 -35.38 28.78 -0.01
N THR A 435 -36.26 28.30 0.83
CA THR A 435 -35.89 27.57 2.09
C THR A 435 -35.44 26.15 1.74
N ALA A 436 -34.75 25.52 2.67
CA ALA A 436 -34.37 24.12 2.53
C ALA A 436 -35.59 23.19 2.44
N THR A 437 -36.74 23.58 3.04
CA THR A 437 -37.98 22.84 2.97
C THR A 437 -38.56 22.91 1.55
N GLU A 438 -38.63 24.11 0.97
CA GLU A 438 -39.13 24.30 -0.41
C GLU A 438 -38.28 23.58 -1.44
N LEU A 439 -36.94 23.62 -1.27
CA LEU A 439 -36.01 22.88 -2.14
C LEU A 439 -36.24 21.38 -2.01
N LEU A 440 -36.33 20.84 -0.79
CA LEU A 440 -36.51 19.41 -0.54
C LEU A 440 -37.84 18.91 -1.15
N GLN A 441 -38.92 19.70 -1.06
CA GLN A 441 -40.18 19.37 -1.70
C GLN A 441 -40.08 19.28 -3.23
N LYS A 442 -39.32 20.22 -3.87
CA LYS A 442 -39.08 20.17 -5.32
C LYS A 442 -38.25 18.96 -5.71
N LEU A 443 -37.18 18.67 -4.97
CA LEU A 443 -36.32 17.50 -5.20
C LEU A 443 -37.10 16.19 -5.03
N ASN A 444 -37.98 16.10 -4.03
CA ASN A 444 -38.85 14.94 -3.83
C ASN A 444 -39.86 14.75 -4.97
N ALA A 445 -40.42 15.84 -5.50
CA ALA A 445 -41.34 15.79 -6.64
C ALA A 445 -40.65 15.29 -7.91
N VAL A 446 -39.46 15.84 -8.24
CA VAL A 446 -38.66 15.41 -9.39
C VAL A 446 -38.20 13.95 -9.22
N ARG A 447 -37.75 13.57 -8.03
CA ARG A 447 -37.34 12.20 -7.75
C ARG A 447 -38.47 11.20 -7.99
N ALA A 448 -39.71 11.54 -7.61
CA ALA A 448 -40.86 10.69 -7.80
C ALA A 448 -41.28 10.59 -9.28
N SER A 449 -41.23 11.72 -10.04
CA SER A 449 -41.57 11.73 -11.47
C SER A 449 -40.58 10.97 -12.34
N GLU A 450 -39.30 11.12 -12.04
CA GLU A 450 -38.18 10.52 -12.82
C GLU A 450 -37.75 9.13 -12.31
N GLN A 451 -38.43 8.57 -11.32
CA GLN A 451 -38.16 7.27 -10.73
C GLN A 451 -36.70 7.09 -10.29
N ILE A 452 -36.01 8.19 -9.88
CA ILE A 452 -34.65 8.16 -9.41
C ILE A 452 -34.56 7.30 -8.14
N SER A 453 -33.63 6.34 -8.14
CA SER A 453 -33.58 5.25 -7.18
C SER A 453 -33.62 5.69 -5.72
N ASN A 454 -34.27 4.89 -4.90
CA ASN A 454 -34.36 5.08 -3.45
C ASN A 454 -33.01 4.68 -2.81
N CYS A 455 -32.12 5.64 -2.58
CA CYS A 455 -30.91 5.36 -1.84
C CYS A 455 -31.13 5.64 -0.34
N SER A 456 -30.45 4.88 0.53
CA SER A 456 -30.47 5.04 1.98
C SER A 456 -30.06 6.43 2.43
N ASP A 457 -29.35 7.15 1.57
CA ASP A 457 -28.72 8.45 1.82
C ASP A 457 -29.59 9.65 1.40
N TRP A 458 -30.83 9.45 0.93
CA TRP A 458 -31.70 10.56 0.57
C TRP A 458 -32.09 11.39 1.80
N PRO A 459 -31.99 12.74 1.73
CA PRO A 459 -32.30 13.60 2.87
C PRO A 459 -33.81 13.54 3.21
N LYS A 460 -34.12 13.06 4.43
CA LYS A 460 -35.50 12.99 4.93
C LYS A 460 -35.97 14.32 5.48
N GLU A 461 -35.04 15.20 5.88
CA GLU A 461 -35.31 16.48 6.52
C GLU A 461 -34.51 17.63 5.90
N PRO A 462 -35.03 18.88 5.97
CA PRO A 462 -34.37 20.05 5.40
C PRO A 462 -32.98 20.38 5.94
N ASN A 463 -32.71 20.07 7.20
CA ASN A 463 -31.41 20.24 7.83
C ASN A 463 -30.37 19.26 7.26
N ILE A 464 -30.79 18.02 6.98
CA ILE A 464 -29.95 16.99 6.34
C ILE A 464 -29.64 17.41 4.91
N LEU A 465 -30.65 17.91 4.14
CA LEU A 465 -30.42 18.44 2.79
C LEU A 465 -29.40 19.59 2.81
N SER A 466 -29.55 20.55 3.75
CA SER A 466 -28.62 21.68 3.85
C SER A 466 -27.20 21.26 4.13
N ARG A 467 -26.99 20.22 4.97
CA ARG A 467 -25.68 19.64 5.26
C ARG A 467 -25.10 18.98 4.01
N ARG A 468 -25.88 18.14 3.31
CA ARG A 468 -25.45 17.46 2.08
C ARG A 468 -25.08 18.44 0.97
N LEU A 469 -25.88 19.48 0.77
CA LEU A 469 -25.57 20.52 -0.20
C LEU A 469 -24.28 21.27 0.13
N LYS A 470 -23.95 21.48 1.42
CA LYS A 470 -22.66 22.07 1.82
C LYS A 470 -21.49 21.13 1.52
N GLU A 471 -21.66 19.84 1.78
CA GLU A 471 -20.65 18.82 1.47
C GLU A 471 -20.37 18.76 -0.04
N MET A 472 -21.36 19.03 -0.88
CA MET A 472 -21.27 19.04 -2.34
C MET A 472 -20.91 20.41 -2.93
N GLN A 473 -20.78 21.47 -2.15
CA GLN A 473 -20.71 22.86 -2.62
C GLN A 473 -19.57 23.10 -3.59
N THR A 474 -18.38 22.57 -3.32
CA THR A 474 -17.21 22.70 -4.19
C THR A 474 -17.45 22.07 -5.54
N ASN A 475 -17.90 20.80 -5.55
CA ASN A 475 -18.16 20.05 -6.78
C ASN A 475 -19.29 20.69 -7.60
N LEU A 476 -20.36 21.20 -6.94
CA LEU A 476 -21.43 21.94 -7.62
C LEU A 476 -20.90 23.21 -8.30
N THR A 477 -19.99 23.92 -7.63
CA THR A 477 -19.39 25.15 -8.19
C THR A 477 -18.54 24.84 -9.42
N GLU A 478 -17.75 23.78 -9.40
CA GLU A 478 -16.96 23.31 -10.55
C GLU A 478 -17.84 22.93 -11.75
N HIS A 479 -19.09 22.47 -11.49
CA HIS A 479 -20.08 22.15 -12.52
C HIS A 479 -21.03 23.31 -12.85
N GLY A 480 -20.63 24.54 -12.53
CA GLY A 480 -21.38 25.73 -12.89
C GLY A 480 -22.61 26.03 -12.02
N MET A 481 -22.81 25.30 -10.93
CA MET A 481 -23.89 25.55 -9.96
C MET A 481 -23.33 26.21 -8.70
N HIS A 482 -23.47 27.52 -8.58
CA HIS A 482 -22.99 28.28 -7.43
C HIS A 482 -24.02 28.28 -6.31
N LEU A 483 -23.67 27.70 -5.16
CA LEU A 483 -24.52 27.56 -4.01
C LEU A 483 -24.17 28.59 -2.93
N LYS A 484 -25.17 29.37 -2.44
CA LYS A 484 -25.00 30.34 -1.35
C LYS A 484 -26.05 30.09 -0.26
N PHE A 485 -25.64 30.18 1.01
CA PHE A 485 -26.52 30.11 2.16
C PHE A 485 -26.62 31.50 2.80
N LYS A 486 -27.80 32.11 2.79
CA LYS A 486 -28.03 33.45 3.32
C LYS A 486 -28.94 33.39 4.55
N LYS A 487 -28.51 34.04 5.64
CA LYS A 487 -29.36 34.21 6.82
C LYS A 487 -30.21 35.46 6.62
N MET A 488 -31.53 35.32 6.66
CA MET A 488 -32.50 36.40 6.54
C MET A 488 -33.29 36.54 7.85
N ASN A 489 -34.01 37.64 7.99
CA ASN A 489 -34.86 37.87 9.20
C ASN A 489 -35.92 36.78 9.42
N ILE A 490 -36.32 36.09 8.35
CA ILE A 490 -37.36 35.04 8.35
C ILE A 490 -36.69 33.64 8.04
N GLY A 491 -35.52 33.35 8.59
CA GLY A 491 -34.88 32.04 8.44
C GLY A 491 -33.69 32.03 7.46
N ARG A 492 -33.20 30.80 7.16
CA ARG A 492 -32.08 30.61 6.22
C ARG A 492 -32.60 30.29 4.82
N ARG A 493 -32.07 30.96 3.80
CA ARG A 493 -32.33 30.69 2.40
C ARG A 493 -31.15 30.05 1.69
N ILE A 494 -31.48 29.22 0.73
CA ILE A 494 -30.54 28.58 -0.20
C ILE A 494 -30.73 29.29 -1.54
N ILE A 495 -29.65 29.76 -2.08
CA ILE A 495 -29.57 30.41 -3.41
C ILE A 495 -28.70 29.52 -4.28
N ILE A 496 -29.22 29.16 -5.46
CA ILE A 496 -28.52 28.37 -6.47
C ILE A 496 -28.50 29.18 -7.76
N GLU A 497 -27.30 29.47 -8.25
CA GLU A 497 -27.07 30.19 -9.51
C GLU A 497 -26.40 29.24 -10.50
N LYS A 498 -27.01 28.98 -11.67
CA LYS A 498 -26.39 28.19 -12.73
C LYS A 498 -25.78 29.14 -13.75
N LYS A 499 -24.47 28.97 -14.02
CA LYS A 499 -23.83 29.69 -15.12
C LYS A 499 -24.32 29.09 -16.43
N ALA A 500 -24.68 29.97 -17.37
CA ALA A 500 -25.06 29.60 -18.74
C ALA A 500 -23.86 28.99 -19.50
#